data_ab0c6fdbc00d8656780835d96160a9d2
#
_entry.id   ab0c6fdbc00d8656780835d96160a9d2
#
_cell.length_a   1.000
_cell.length_b   1.000
_cell.length_c   1.000
_cell.angle_alpha   90.00
_cell.angle_beta   90.00
_cell.angle_gamma   90.00
#
_symmetry.space_group_name_H-M   'P 1'
#
loop_
_entity.id
_entity.type
_entity.pdbx_description
1 polymer ?
#
loop_
_entity_poly.entity_id
_entity_poly.type
_entity_poly.pdbx_seq_one_letter_code
_entity_poly.pdbx_strand_id
1 'polypeptide(L)'
;NKEMAAKEYRHRAMTWGVQAAYYTALPIWLLNCWGVVTIADMLSMVSTEMVNTEDKHQAMLDLAYLYENMIMRNRSNGGYETGVEALWRFCEMFNIDIVIMYVHMGCKSMSGYHGLFEEEARKHGIHLIWVTHNLMCPEDGTRRDMRTEINRYMRTVFREEPLDPSLEDFDDSKSW
;
A
#
# COMPACT_ATOMS: atom_id res chain seq x y z
N ASN A 1 -10.92 21.02 4.41
CA ASN A 1 -11.36 19.71 4.92
C ASN A 1 -12.87 19.43 4.75
N LYS A 2 -13.71 20.45 4.50
CA LYS A 2 -15.11 20.24 4.08
C LYS A 2 -15.22 19.71 2.64
N GLU A 3 -14.29 20.04 1.77
CA GLU A 3 -14.25 19.57 0.38
C GLU A 3 -13.86 18.08 0.28
N MET A 4 -12.96 17.58 1.15
CA MET A 4 -12.64 16.16 1.21
C MET A 4 -13.76 15.33 1.82
N ALA A 5 -14.51 15.86 2.76
CA ALA A 5 -15.67 15.20 3.35
C ALA A 5 -16.87 15.08 2.39
N ALA A 6 -16.87 15.84 1.29
CA ALA A 6 -17.93 15.84 0.29
C ALA A 6 -17.69 14.85 -0.88
N LYS A 7 -16.49 14.26 -0.98
CA LYS A 7 -16.22 13.24 -2.01
C LYS A 7 -16.72 11.88 -1.50
N GLU A 8 -17.66 11.34 -2.23
CA GLU A 8 -18.13 9.98 -2.02
C GLU A 8 -17.00 9.00 -2.34
N TYR A 9 -16.55 8.21 -1.35
CA TYR A 9 -15.62 7.11 -1.59
C TYR A 9 -16.38 5.78 -1.63
N ARG A 10 -15.93 4.88 -2.51
CA ARG A 10 -16.55 3.57 -2.71
C ARG A 10 -15.86 2.48 -1.90
N HIS A 11 -14.54 2.55 -1.85
CA HIS A 11 -13.69 1.53 -1.24
C HIS A 11 -12.68 2.13 -0.28
N ARG A 12 -12.33 1.34 0.72
CA ARG A 12 -11.29 1.63 1.70
C ARG A 12 -10.07 0.78 1.38
N ALA A 13 -8.94 1.41 1.14
CA ALA A 13 -7.71 0.71 0.80
C ALA A 13 -6.60 0.97 1.81
N MET A 14 -5.66 0.03 1.85
CA MET A 14 -4.33 0.26 2.39
C MET A 14 -3.28 -0.13 1.36
N THR A 15 -2.08 0.37 1.54
CA THR A 15 -0.93 -0.04 0.72
C THR A 15 -0.02 -0.97 1.51
N TRP A 16 0.48 -2.00 0.85
CA TRP A 16 1.38 -2.99 1.41
C TRP A 16 2.60 -3.17 0.51
N GLY A 17 3.78 -3.07 1.08
CA GLY A 17 5.03 -3.01 0.35
C GLY A 17 5.58 -1.59 0.27
N VAL A 18 6.70 -1.41 -0.42
CA VAL A 18 7.35 -0.11 -0.57
C VAL A 18 6.87 0.55 -1.86
N GLN A 19 6.27 1.72 -1.72
CA GLN A 19 5.80 2.51 -2.86
C GLN A 19 6.95 2.97 -3.76
N ALA A 20 6.68 3.08 -5.06
CA ALA A 20 7.61 3.69 -6.00
C ALA A 20 7.88 5.16 -5.63
N ALA A 21 9.16 5.53 -5.45
CA ALA A 21 9.54 6.86 -4.98
C ALA A 21 9.11 7.98 -5.94
N TYR A 22 8.99 7.66 -7.21
CA TYR A 22 8.59 8.61 -8.27
C TYR A 22 7.06 8.70 -8.46
N TYR A 23 6.24 7.98 -7.68
CA TYR A 23 4.78 8.03 -7.81
C TYR A 23 4.05 8.09 -6.47
N THR A 24 4.36 9.08 -5.69
CA THR A 24 3.70 9.33 -4.39
C THR A 24 2.25 9.84 -4.52
N ALA A 25 1.85 10.28 -5.71
CA ALA A 25 0.50 10.77 -5.99
C ALA A 25 -0.52 9.64 -6.29
N LEU A 26 -0.12 8.38 -6.35
CA LEU A 26 -1.02 7.27 -6.65
C LEU A 26 -2.25 7.22 -5.74
N PRO A 27 -2.17 7.42 -4.41
CA PRO A 27 -3.35 7.45 -3.54
C PRO A 27 -4.34 8.56 -3.87
N ILE A 28 -3.85 9.72 -4.31
CA ILE A 28 -4.71 10.85 -4.73
C ILE A 28 -5.41 10.50 -6.04
N TRP A 29 -4.71 9.90 -6.97
CA TRP A 29 -5.29 9.42 -8.23
C TRP A 29 -6.36 8.35 -7.98
N LEU A 30 -6.10 7.37 -7.14
CA LEU A 30 -7.06 6.32 -6.73
C LEU A 30 -8.36 6.92 -6.21
N LEU A 31 -8.26 7.91 -5.33
CA LEU A 31 -9.43 8.59 -4.78
C LEU A 31 -10.21 9.33 -5.85
N ASN A 32 -9.54 10.09 -6.70
CA ASN A 32 -10.21 10.93 -7.69
C ASN A 32 -10.77 10.14 -8.87
N CYS A 33 -10.04 9.13 -9.33
CA CYS A 33 -10.45 8.32 -10.47
C CYS A 33 -11.47 7.24 -10.10
N TRP A 34 -11.25 6.54 -8.98
CA TRP A 34 -12.02 5.35 -8.63
C TRP A 34 -12.83 5.46 -7.34
N GLY A 35 -12.65 6.52 -6.57
CA GLY A 35 -13.27 6.64 -5.24
C GLY A 35 -12.65 5.68 -4.20
N VAL A 36 -11.41 5.27 -4.40
CA VAL A 36 -10.68 4.39 -3.48
C VAL A 36 -9.86 5.25 -2.52
N VAL A 37 -10.26 5.30 -1.26
CA VAL A 37 -9.55 6.06 -0.23
C VAL A 37 -8.48 5.21 0.44
N THR A 38 -7.22 5.65 0.39
CA THR A 38 -6.11 5.01 1.11
C THR A 38 -6.09 5.48 2.56
N ILE A 39 -6.36 4.58 3.49
CA ILE A 39 -6.47 4.85 4.92
C ILE A 39 -5.13 4.73 5.63
N ALA A 40 -4.32 3.77 5.20
CA ALA A 40 -3.08 3.40 5.86
C ALA A 40 -2.07 2.82 4.87
N ASP A 41 -0.82 2.82 5.26
CA ASP A 41 0.25 2.11 4.55
C ASP A 41 1.12 1.31 5.53
N MET A 42 1.79 0.30 5.01
CA MET A 42 2.63 -0.60 5.82
C MET A 42 3.74 0.14 6.57
N LEU A 43 4.30 1.19 6.01
CA LEU A 43 5.43 1.91 6.60
C LEU A 43 5.00 2.91 7.68
N SER A 44 3.74 3.36 7.65
CA SER A 44 3.15 4.23 8.68
C SER A 44 2.72 3.47 9.93
N MET A 45 2.70 2.15 9.90
CA MET A 45 2.36 1.30 11.04
C MET A 45 3.58 1.07 11.91
N VAL A 46 3.89 2.07 12.73
CA VAL A 46 5.01 2.04 13.68
C VAL A 46 4.48 2.00 15.12
N SER A 47 5.34 1.59 16.07
CA SER A 47 5.02 1.67 17.48
C SER A 47 4.73 3.12 17.90
N THR A 48 3.78 3.29 18.81
CA THR A 48 3.44 4.59 19.41
C THR A 48 4.21 4.88 20.70
N GLU A 49 5.18 4.05 21.04
CA GLU A 49 6.01 4.26 22.23
C GLU A 49 6.88 5.50 22.08
N MET A 50 7.01 6.24 23.16
CA MET A 50 7.78 7.47 23.17
C MET A 50 9.24 7.20 23.52
N VAL A 51 10.13 7.90 22.83
CA VAL A 51 11.57 7.87 23.10
C VAL A 51 11.89 8.77 24.31
N ASN A 52 12.59 8.24 25.31
CA ASN A 52 13.09 9.05 26.42
C ASN A 52 14.30 9.88 25.96
N THR A 53 14.10 11.16 25.76
CA THR A 53 15.15 12.08 25.29
C THR A 53 16.03 12.66 26.40
N GLU A 54 15.72 12.40 27.67
CA GLU A 54 16.51 12.91 28.81
C GLU A 54 17.81 12.12 29.03
N ASP A 55 17.79 10.82 28.75
CA ASP A 55 18.96 9.94 28.80
C ASP A 55 19.36 9.48 27.39
N LYS A 56 20.55 9.82 26.96
CA LYS A 56 21.07 9.46 25.62
C LYS A 56 21.17 7.95 25.40
N HIS A 57 21.52 7.19 26.43
CA HIS A 57 21.63 5.74 26.31
C HIS A 57 20.25 5.10 26.20
N GLN A 58 19.32 5.53 27.04
CA GLN A 58 17.94 5.07 26.96
C GLN A 58 17.27 5.48 25.63
N ALA A 59 17.50 6.71 25.17
CA ALA A 59 17.01 7.14 23.85
C ALA A 59 17.44 6.21 22.70
N MET A 60 18.70 5.78 22.71
CA MET A 60 19.21 4.85 21.70
C MET A 60 18.57 3.46 21.80
N LEU A 61 18.32 2.98 23.01
CA LEU A 61 17.61 1.70 23.24
C LEU A 61 16.15 1.80 22.79
N ASP A 62 15.48 2.88 23.13
CA ASP A 62 14.08 3.11 22.72
C ASP A 62 13.96 3.18 21.19
N LEU A 63 14.85 3.90 20.53
CA LEU A 63 14.92 3.95 19.05
C LEU A 63 15.18 2.57 18.44
N ALA A 64 16.09 1.79 19.01
CA ALA A 64 16.36 0.42 18.56
C ALA A 64 15.10 -0.45 18.72
N TYR A 65 14.39 -0.31 19.83
CA TYR A 65 13.15 -1.04 20.08
C TYR A 65 12.02 -0.64 19.12
N LEU A 66 11.85 0.66 18.85
CA LEU A 66 10.90 1.12 17.83
C LEU A 66 11.22 0.51 16.45
N TYR A 67 12.50 0.51 16.09
CA TYR A 67 12.94 -0.09 14.82
C TYR A 67 12.69 -1.61 14.78
N GLU A 68 12.91 -2.31 15.89
CA GLU A 68 12.62 -3.74 15.99
C GLU A 68 11.15 -4.09 15.76
N ASN A 69 10.23 -3.20 16.14
CA ASN A 69 8.80 -3.40 15.99
C ASN A 69 8.23 -2.95 14.63
N MET A 70 9.07 -2.44 13.71
CA MET A 70 8.62 -2.13 12.36
C MET A 70 8.21 -3.40 11.59
N ILE A 71 7.07 -3.35 10.92
CA ILE A 71 6.52 -4.50 10.18
C ILE A 71 7.51 -5.03 9.14
N MET A 72 8.19 -4.13 8.42
CA MET A 72 9.17 -4.52 7.40
C MET A 72 10.32 -5.32 8.01
N ARG A 73 10.83 -4.93 9.16
CA ARG A 73 11.91 -5.63 9.86
C ARG A 73 11.43 -7.00 10.36
N ASN A 74 10.28 -7.05 10.98
CA ASN A 74 9.70 -8.29 11.49
C ASN A 74 9.44 -9.31 10.38
N ARG A 75 8.93 -8.85 9.24
CA ARG A 75 8.74 -9.70 8.06
C ARG A 75 10.06 -10.21 7.46
N SER A 76 11.13 -9.42 7.54
CA SER A 76 12.43 -9.80 6.98
C SER A 76 13.19 -10.79 7.86
N ASN A 77 12.97 -10.78 9.18
CA ASN A 77 13.68 -11.59 10.16
C ASN A 77 12.82 -12.66 10.83
N GLY A 78 11.50 -12.60 10.70
CA GLY A 78 10.54 -13.59 11.16
C GLY A 78 10.08 -14.52 10.04
N GLY A 79 9.20 -15.45 10.35
CA GLY A 79 8.48 -16.24 9.35
C GLY A 79 7.55 -15.37 8.52
N TYR A 80 7.15 -15.85 7.34
CA TYR A 80 6.19 -15.15 6.47
C TYR A 80 4.84 -14.90 7.18
N GLU A 81 4.49 -15.77 8.11
CA GLU A 81 3.27 -15.73 8.91
C GLU A 81 3.10 -14.38 9.60
N THR A 82 4.17 -13.87 10.22
CA THR A 82 4.15 -12.60 10.95
C THR A 82 3.71 -11.43 10.05
N GLY A 83 4.23 -11.41 8.81
CA GLY A 83 3.87 -10.37 7.85
C GLY A 83 2.44 -10.51 7.31
N VAL A 84 2.01 -11.75 7.07
CA VAL A 84 0.67 -12.07 6.58
C VAL A 84 -0.38 -11.76 7.65
N GLU A 85 -0.19 -12.23 8.88
CA GLU A 85 -1.10 -11.97 10.00
C GLU A 85 -1.23 -10.47 10.30
N ALA A 86 -0.12 -9.73 10.25
CA ALA A 86 -0.15 -8.29 10.45
C ALA A 86 -1.03 -7.58 9.43
N LEU A 87 -0.95 -7.97 8.15
CA LEU A 87 -1.77 -7.40 7.09
C LEU A 87 -3.27 -7.59 7.38
N TRP A 88 -3.69 -8.83 7.66
CA TRP A 88 -5.11 -9.13 7.88
C TRP A 88 -5.66 -8.45 9.14
N ARG A 89 -4.87 -8.39 10.21
CA ARG A 89 -5.24 -7.65 11.42
C ARG A 89 -5.46 -6.16 11.14
N PHE A 90 -4.65 -5.54 10.28
CA PHE A 90 -4.89 -4.15 9.87
C PHE A 90 -6.10 -4.02 8.96
N CYS A 91 -6.33 -4.95 8.05
CA CYS A 91 -7.53 -4.96 7.22
C CYS A 91 -8.80 -4.99 8.07
N GLU A 92 -8.86 -5.83 9.08
CA GLU A 92 -9.98 -5.87 10.04
C GLU A 92 -10.09 -4.55 10.82
N MET A 93 -8.98 -4.09 11.42
CA MET A 93 -8.97 -2.89 12.27
C MET A 93 -9.47 -1.65 11.54
N PHE A 94 -9.16 -1.51 10.26
CA PHE A 94 -9.48 -0.33 9.47
C PHE A 94 -10.63 -0.54 8.48
N ASN A 95 -11.31 -1.68 8.50
CA ASN A 95 -12.34 -2.07 7.53
C ASN A 95 -11.86 -1.85 6.08
N ILE A 96 -10.78 -2.51 5.72
CA ILE A 96 -10.17 -2.43 4.40
C ILE A 96 -10.82 -3.42 3.45
N ASP A 97 -11.18 -2.97 2.26
CA ASP A 97 -11.73 -3.80 1.18
C ASP A 97 -10.64 -4.19 0.18
N ILE A 98 -9.68 -3.29 -0.04
CA ILE A 98 -8.65 -3.38 -1.08
C ILE A 98 -7.27 -3.20 -0.46
N VAL A 99 -6.34 -4.06 -0.81
CA VAL A 99 -4.92 -3.84 -0.53
C VAL A 99 -4.17 -3.64 -1.85
N ILE A 100 -3.53 -2.47 -1.98
CA ILE A 100 -2.60 -2.22 -3.07
C ILE A 100 -1.26 -2.84 -2.70
N MET A 101 -0.92 -3.94 -3.36
CA MET A 101 0.29 -4.71 -3.13
C MET A 101 1.42 -4.16 -3.99
N TYR A 102 2.29 -3.34 -3.44
CA TYR A 102 3.48 -2.86 -4.14
C TYR A 102 4.54 -3.94 -4.23
N VAL A 103 4.88 -4.32 -5.45
CA VAL A 103 5.89 -5.35 -5.72
C VAL A 103 7.05 -4.74 -6.49
N HIS A 104 8.17 -4.56 -5.80
CA HIS A 104 9.41 -4.24 -6.49
C HIS A 104 9.86 -5.46 -7.30
N MET A 105 10.11 -5.28 -8.60
CA MET A 105 10.43 -6.38 -9.53
C MET A 105 11.66 -7.21 -9.14
N GLY A 106 12.58 -6.63 -8.38
CA GLY A 106 13.75 -7.33 -7.82
C GLY A 106 13.50 -8.01 -6.47
N CYS A 107 12.32 -7.86 -5.86
CA CYS A 107 12.03 -8.41 -4.54
C CYS A 107 11.53 -9.85 -4.62
N LYS A 108 12.45 -10.81 -4.50
CA LYS A 108 12.12 -12.25 -4.53
C LYS A 108 11.17 -12.66 -3.39
N SER A 109 11.27 -12.02 -2.22
CA SER A 109 10.41 -12.30 -1.07
C SER A 109 8.94 -11.98 -1.40
N MET A 110 8.64 -10.77 -1.88
CA MET A 110 7.27 -10.41 -2.25
C MET A 110 6.72 -11.28 -3.38
N SER A 111 7.54 -11.54 -4.39
CA SER A 111 7.13 -12.43 -5.49
C SER A 111 6.87 -13.86 -5.02
N GLY A 112 7.67 -14.37 -4.07
CA GLY A 112 7.50 -15.72 -3.52
C GLY A 112 6.25 -15.86 -2.66
N TYR A 113 5.79 -14.82 -2.01
CA TYR A 113 4.60 -14.84 -1.14
C TYR A 113 3.28 -14.60 -1.89
N HIS A 114 3.32 -14.29 -3.17
CA HIS A 114 2.13 -13.94 -3.96
C HIS A 114 0.98 -14.94 -3.77
N GLY A 115 1.24 -16.23 -3.98
CA GLY A 115 0.21 -17.26 -3.86
C GLY A 115 -0.38 -17.39 -2.46
N LEU A 116 0.44 -17.21 -1.43
CA LEU A 116 0.00 -17.25 -0.03
C LEU A 116 -0.91 -16.06 0.30
N PHE A 117 -0.54 -14.86 -0.12
CA PHE A 117 -1.38 -13.68 0.06
C PHE A 117 -2.72 -13.81 -0.66
N GLU A 118 -2.73 -14.33 -1.89
CA GLU A 118 -3.95 -14.56 -2.66
C GLU A 118 -4.87 -15.60 -2.00
N GLU A 119 -4.31 -16.66 -1.43
CA GLU A 119 -5.10 -17.67 -0.74
C GLU A 119 -5.75 -17.10 0.51
N GLU A 120 -4.97 -16.40 1.35
CA GLU A 120 -5.48 -15.80 2.58
C GLU A 120 -6.47 -14.67 2.28
N ALA A 121 -6.20 -13.81 1.29
CA ALA A 121 -7.11 -12.73 0.90
C ALA A 121 -8.52 -13.24 0.58
N ARG A 122 -8.61 -14.38 -0.12
CA ARG A 122 -9.91 -15.02 -0.41
C ARG A 122 -10.65 -15.45 0.85
N LYS A 123 -9.93 -15.93 1.87
CA LYS A 123 -10.52 -16.32 3.16
C LYS A 123 -11.08 -15.12 3.93
N HIS A 124 -10.40 -13.98 3.81
CA HIS A 124 -10.80 -12.73 4.47
C HIS A 124 -11.76 -11.86 3.64
N GLY A 125 -12.04 -12.23 2.39
CA GLY A 125 -12.87 -11.43 1.49
C GLY A 125 -12.24 -10.10 1.08
N ILE A 126 -10.91 -10.02 1.09
CA ILE A 126 -10.11 -8.83 0.75
C ILE A 126 -9.63 -8.94 -0.69
N HIS A 127 -9.66 -7.83 -1.42
CA HIS A 127 -9.16 -7.74 -2.78
C HIS A 127 -7.70 -7.27 -2.80
N LEU A 128 -6.83 -8.02 -3.47
CA LEU A 128 -5.43 -7.64 -3.68
C LEU A 128 -5.23 -7.12 -5.09
N ILE A 129 -4.73 -5.90 -5.20
CA ILE A 129 -4.33 -5.32 -6.49
C ILE A 129 -2.81 -5.25 -6.52
N TRP A 130 -2.20 -6.10 -7.35
CA TRP A 130 -0.76 -6.20 -7.48
C TRP A 130 -0.24 -5.15 -8.45
N VAL A 131 0.65 -4.31 -7.95
CA VAL A 131 1.25 -3.22 -8.72
C VAL A 131 2.76 -3.42 -8.75
N THR A 132 3.25 -3.85 -9.91
CA THR A 132 4.69 -4.07 -10.12
C THR A 132 5.39 -2.78 -10.52
N HIS A 133 6.54 -2.52 -9.91
CA HIS A 133 7.33 -1.34 -10.20
C HIS A 133 8.83 -1.55 -9.95
N ASN A 134 9.66 -0.66 -10.48
CA ASN A 134 11.01 -0.44 -9.98
C ASN A 134 10.97 0.69 -8.94
N LEU A 135 11.68 0.55 -7.81
CA LEU A 135 11.58 1.49 -6.71
C LEU A 135 12.01 2.93 -7.10
N MET A 136 13.03 3.05 -7.92
CA MET A 136 13.68 4.32 -8.24
C MET A 136 13.75 4.63 -9.73
N CYS A 137 13.48 3.65 -10.59
CA CYS A 137 13.62 3.78 -12.04
C CYS A 137 12.23 3.77 -12.70
N PRO A 138 11.71 4.93 -13.13
CA PRO A 138 10.38 5.03 -13.72
C PRO A 138 10.26 4.38 -15.09
N GLU A 139 11.37 4.10 -15.77
CA GLU A 139 11.38 3.44 -17.08
C GLU A 139 11.02 1.96 -16.99
N ASP A 140 11.34 1.31 -15.86
CA ASP A 140 11.09 -0.12 -15.62
C ASP A 140 9.75 -0.40 -14.89
N GLY A 141 8.81 0.48 -14.98
CA GLY A 141 7.51 0.40 -14.36
C GLY A 141 6.92 1.79 -14.23
N THR A 142 6.35 2.25 -15.31
CA THR A 142 5.87 3.63 -15.41
C THR A 142 4.65 3.87 -14.51
N ARG A 143 4.36 5.13 -14.20
CA ARG A 143 3.13 5.53 -13.54
C ARG A 143 1.89 5.00 -14.29
N ARG A 144 1.96 5.03 -15.61
CA ARG A 144 0.91 4.51 -16.50
C ARG A 144 0.72 3.01 -16.33
N ASP A 145 1.80 2.23 -16.25
CA ASP A 145 1.71 0.77 -16.06
C ASP A 145 1.04 0.44 -14.75
N MET A 146 1.40 1.14 -13.66
CA MET A 146 0.76 0.97 -12.36
C MET A 146 -0.74 1.29 -12.41
N ARG A 147 -1.14 2.40 -13.08
CA ARG A 147 -2.56 2.72 -13.27
C ARG A 147 -3.27 1.68 -14.12
N THR A 148 -2.63 1.18 -15.17
CA THR A 148 -3.20 0.17 -16.05
C THR A 148 -3.56 -1.11 -15.30
N GLU A 149 -2.70 -1.57 -14.39
CA GLU A 149 -3.00 -2.74 -13.54
C GLU A 149 -4.21 -2.50 -12.65
N ILE A 150 -4.29 -1.33 -12.04
CA ILE A 150 -5.43 -0.95 -11.18
C ILE A 150 -6.71 -0.80 -12.01
N ASN A 151 -6.66 -0.08 -13.12
CA ASN A 151 -7.79 0.11 -14.02
C ASN A 151 -8.36 -1.24 -14.48
N ARG A 152 -7.46 -2.14 -14.90
CA ARG A 152 -7.84 -3.49 -15.29
C ARG A 152 -8.58 -4.21 -14.16
N TYR A 153 -8.08 -4.14 -12.93
CA TYR A 153 -8.71 -4.79 -11.78
C TYR A 153 -10.09 -4.20 -11.46
N MET A 154 -10.19 -2.87 -11.40
CA MET A 154 -11.45 -2.18 -11.10
C MET A 154 -12.52 -2.50 -12.14
N ARG A 155 -12.16 -2.52 -13.42
CA ARG A 155 -13.11 -2.84 -14.49
C ARG A 155 -13.49 -4.33 -14.58
N THR A 156 -12.54 -5.24 -14.35
CA THR A 156 -12.80 -6.67 -14.57
C THR A 156 -13.31 -7.39 -13.33
N VAL A 157 -12.83 -7.04 -12.15
CA VAL A 157 -13.18 -7.70 -10.89
C VAL A 157 -14.34 -6.98 -10.21
N PHE A 158 -14.21 -5.67 -9.97
CA PHE A 158 -15.29 -4.88 -9.37
C PHE A 158 -16.39 -4.53 -10.37
N ARG A 159 -16.09 -4.53 -11.69
CA ARG A 159 -17.01 -4.14 -12.76
C ARG A 159 -17.54 -2.72 -12.59
N GLU A 160 -16.69 -1.85 -12.11
CA GLU A 160 -16.99 -0.45 -11.88
C GLU A 160 -16.49 0.43 -13.01
N GLU A 161 -17.16 1.56 -13.19
CA GLU A 161 -16.73 2.66 -14.04
C GLU A 161 -16.01 3.72 -13.19
N PRO A 162 -14.98 4.39 -13.73
CA PRO A 162 -14.28 5.45 -13.01
C PRO A 162 -15.24 6.60 -12.68
N LEU A 163 -15.01 7.27 -11.54
CA LEU A 163 -15.72 8.49 -11.16
C LEU A 163 -15.37 9.64 -12.10
N ASP A 164 -14.12 9.69 -12.53
CA ASP A 164 -13.63 10.64 -13.52
C ASP A 164 -12.87 9.88 -14.62
N PRO A 165 -13.53 9.59 -15.75
CA PRO A 165 -12.90 8.89 -16.87
C PRO A 165 -11.69 9.61 -17.47
N SER A 166 -11.60 10.95 -17.32
CA SER A 166 -10.48 11.72 -17.83
C SER A 166 -9.16 11.43 -17.13
N LEU A 167 -9.24 10.88 -15.90
CA LEU A 167 -8.07 10.53 -15.09
C LEU A 167 -7.56 9.11 -15.34
N GLU A 168 -8.32 8.28 -16.06
CA GLU A 168 -7.98 6.87 -16.23
C GLU A 168 -6.67 6.68 -17.02
N ASP A 169 -6.49 7.48 -18.06
CA ASP A 169 -5.33 7.40 -18.96
C ASP A 169 -4.74 8.78 -19.28
N PHE A 170 -4.62 9.66 -18.28
CA PHE A 170 -4.00 10.94 -18.54
C PHE A 170 -2.47 10.86 -18.63
N ASP A 171 -1.89 11.70 -19.46
CA ASP A 171 -0.44 11.77 -19.63
C ASP A 171 0.21 12.63 -18.53
N ASP A 172 0.80 11.99 -17.55
CA ASP A 172 1.57 12.63 -16.48
C ASP A 172 3.10 12.52 -16.66
N SER A 173 3.54 12.15 -17.85
CA SER A 173 4.98 11.98 -18.15
C SER A 173 5.80 13.25 -17.97
N LYS A 174 5.15 14.40 -18.00
CA LYS A 174 5.76 15.74 -17.85
C LYS A 174 5.53 16.36 -16.47
N SER A 175 4.77 15.71 -15.59
CA SER A 175 4.47 16.23 -14.25
C SER A 175 5.53 15.74 -13.25
N TRP A 176 6.47 16.61 -12.98
CA TRP A 176 7.46 16.49 -11.90
C TRP A 176 7.27 17.62 -10.92
#